data_2a49db31eeda66a095c4256636d04076
#
_entry.id   2a49db31eeda66a095c4256636d04076
#
_cell.length_a   1.000
_cell.length_b   1.000
_cell.length_c   1.000
_cell.angle_alpha   90.00
_cell.angle_beta   90.00
_cell.angle_gamma   90.00
#
_symmetry.space_group_name_H-M   'P 1'
#
loop_
_entity.id
_entity.type
_entity.pdbx_description
1 polymer ?
#
loop_
_entity_poly.entity_id
_entity_poly.type
_entity_poly.pdbx_seq_one_letter_code
_entity_poly.pdbx_strand_id
1 'polypeptide(L)'
;MEFFAIADIQTTPEQLQQLSVDKLNEYCADIEKVLHVEHENSSSIYCIWGEFTVHRQLINGGVRFSMPTCPNAFVWTITIGFDPAPEKVVIHGTINRTDHDADFIESIALFLDAWKAGLKRHFVDAG
;
A
#
# COMPACT_ATOMS: atom_id res chain seq x y z
N MET A 1 -5.47 14.19 -5.22
CA MET A 1 -5.76 13.21 -6.28
C MET A 1 -5.83 11.82 -5.66
N GLU A 2 -6.83 11.04 -6.00
CA GLU A 2 -7.12 9.74 -5.41
C GLU A 2 -7.05 8.63 -6.44
N PHE A 3 -6.62 7.45 -5.97
CA PHE A 3 -6.50 6.24 -6.80
C PHE A 3 -7.06 5.06 -6.01
N PHE A 4 -7.69 4.12 -6.72
CA PHE A 4 -8.25 2.93 -6.09
C PHE A 4 -7.85 1.68 -6.85
N ALA A 5 -7.58 0.60 -6.11
CA ALA A 5 -7.53 -0.75 -6.63
C ALA A 5 -8.38 -1.62 -5.71
N ILE A 6 -9.21 -2.47 -6.28
CA ILE A 6 -10.16 -3.26 -5.51
C ILE A 6 -9.84 -4.73 -5.74
N ALA A 7 -9.61 -5.46 -4.64
CA ALA A 7 -9.25 -6.87 -4.69
C ALA A 7 -10.33 -7.74 -4.05
N ASP A 8 -10.74 -8.77 -4.78
CA ASP A 8 -11.71 -9.74 -4.29
C ASP A 8 -10.96 -10.77 -3.44
N ILE A 9 -10.78 -10.43 -2.16
CA ILE A 9 -10.02 -11.21 -1.19
C ILE A 9 -10.86 -11.44 0.05
N GLN A 10 -10.89 -12.69 0.54
CA GLN A 10 -11.53 -13.05 1.79
C GLN A 10 -10.54 -12.83 2.93
N THR A 11 -10.79 -11.82 3.74
CA THR A 11 -9.93 -11.45 4.87
C THR A 11 -10.71 -10.66 5.92
N THR A 12 -10.03 -10.26 6.97
CA THR A 12 -10.60 -9.48 8.07
C THR A 12 -9.75 -8.22 8.31
N PRO A 13 -10.30 -7.19 8.98
CA PRO A 13 -9.49 -6.03 9.38
C PRO A 13 -8.26 -6.42 10.19
N GLU A 14 -8.40 -7.39 11.09
CA GLU A 14 -7.30 -7.86 11.94
C GLU A 14 -6.18 -8.49 11.12
N GLN A 15 -6.51 -9.25 10.08
CA GLN A 15 -5.51 -9.85 9.19
C GLN A 15 -4.80 -8.78 8.35
N LEU A 16 -5.53 -7.76 7.89
CA LEU A 16 -4.93 -6.64 7.16
C LEU A 16 -3.99 -5.84 8.06
N GLN A 17 -4.32 -5.72 9.34
CA GLN A 17 -3.48 -5.02 10.31
C GLN A 17 -2.16 -5.73 10.60
N GLN A 18 -2.01 -6.98 10.18
CA GLN A 18 -0.76 -7.73 10.32
C GLN A 18 0.22 -7.49 9.18
N LEU A 19 -0.18 -6.78 8.13
CA LEU A 19 0.74 -6.38 7.08
C LEU A 19 1.82 -5.48 7.67
N SER A 20 3.08 -5.88 7.53
CA SER A 20 4.19 -5.29 8.28
C SER A 20 5.17 -4.56 7.37
N VAL A 21 5.96 -3.64 7.93
CA VAL A 21 6.93 -2.85 7.16
C VAL A 21 8.17 -3.63 6.76
N ASP A 22 8.45 -4.76 7.40
CA ASP A 22 9.61 -5.58 7.08
C ASP A 22 9.40 -6.51 5.87
N LYS A 23 8.15 -6.63 5.41
CA LYS A 23 7.76 -7.53 4.32
C LYS A 23 7.09 -6.84 3.14
N LEU A 24 7.27 -5.52 3.02
CA LEU A 24 6.60 -4.74 1.97
C LEU A 24 6.90 -5.26 0.56
N ASN A 25 8.12 -5.73 0.33
CA ASN A 25 8.51 -6.28 -0.98
C ASN A 25 7.81 -7.61 -1.31
N GLU A 26 7.28 -8.29 -0.30
CA GLU A 26 6.50 -9.53 -0.52
C GLU A 26 5.06 -9.22 -0.91
N TYR A 27 4.54 -8.04 -0.50
CA TYR A 27 3.17 -7.63 -0.81
C TYR A 27 3.04 -6.87 -2.11
N CYS A 28 4.12 -6.28 -2.60
CA CYS A 28 4.07 -5.39 -3.78
C CYS A 28 5.35 -5.54 -4.60
N ALA A 29 5.20 -5.99 -5.85
CA ALA A 29 6.34 -6.21 -6.74
C ALA A 29 7.07 -4.91 -7.11
N ASP A 30 6.39 -3.76 -7.03
CA ASP A 30 7.00 -2.46 -7.32
C ASP A 30 7.88 -1.95 -6.17
N ILE A 31 7.83 -2.62 -5.00
CA ILE A 31 8.79 -2.42 -3.92
C ILE A 31 9.85 -3.50 -4.08
N GLU A 32 11.04 -3.12 -4.53
CA GLU A 32 12.09 -4.08 -4.86
C GLU A 32 12.64 -4.75 -3.61
N LYS A 33 12.91 -3.95 -2.57
CA LYS A 33 13.43 -4.50 -1.32
C LYS A 33 13.21 -3.57 -0.15
N VAL A 34 13.21 -4.13 1.04
CA VAL A 34 13.27 -3.41 2.30
C VAL A 34 14.75 -3.27 2.67
N LEU A 35 15.22 -2.03 2.76
CA LEU A 35 16.64 -1.73 3.00
C LEU A 35 17.00 -1.81 4.47
N HIS A 36 16.12 -1.30 5.34
CA HIS A 36 16.36 -1.19 6.75
C HIS A 36 15.04 -1.06 7.50
N VAL A 37 14.93 -1.73 8.65
CA VAL A 37 13.76 -1.63 9.53
C VAL A 37 14.19 -0.86 10.77
N GLU A 38 13.65 0.35 10.97
CA GLU A 38 13.96 1.20 12.13
C GLU A 38 13.24 0.69 13.38
N HIS A 39 11.96 0.34 13.23
CA HIS A 39 11.15 -0.24 14.30
C HIS A 39 9.88 -0.85 13.67
N GLU A 40 8.97 -1.33 14.52
CA GLU A 40 7.77 -2.05 14.11
C GLU A 40 6.93 -1.32 13.06
N ASN A 41 6.93 0.01 13.07
CA ASN A 41 6.08 0.83 12.21
C ASN A 41 6.86 1.73 11.25
N SER A 42 8.14 1.46 11.04
CA SER A 42 8.97 2.29 10.15
C SER A 42 10.06 1.48 9.48
N SER A 43 10.16 1.61 8.16
CA SER A 43 11.25 1.00 7.39
C SER A 43 11.66 1.90 6.24
N SER A 44 12.84 1.65 5.68
CA SER A 44 13.31 2.28 4.45
C SER A 44 13.22 1.25 3.33
N ILE A 45 12.70 1.64 2.20
CA ILE A 45 12.50 0.77 1.04
C ILE A 45 13.16 1.34 -0.20
N TYR A 46 13.44 0.45 -1.17
CA TYR A 46 13.77 0.83 -2.53
C TYR A 46 12.63 0.38 -3.45
N CYS A 47 11.99 1.33 -4.11
CA CYS A 47 10.83 1.09 -4.96
C CYS A 47 11.02 1.73 -6.33
N ILE A 48 9.99 1.66 -7.18
CA ILE A 48 10.03 2.20 -8.55
C ILE A 48 10.37 3.69 -8.61
N TRP A 49 10.15 4.46 -7.53
CA TRP A 49 10.47 5.89 -7.47
C TRP A 49 11.79 6.19 -6.75
N GLY A 50 12.49 5.18 -6.25
CA GLY A 50 13.73 5.31 -5.51
C GLY A 50 13.59 4.92 -4.04
N GLU A 51 14.47 5.49 -3.21
CA GLU A 51 14.54 5.15 -1.79
C GLU A 51 13.64 6.07 -0.97
N PHE A 52 12.78 5.48 -0.14
CA PHE A 52 11.84 6.22 0.72
C PHE A 52 11.67 5.53 2.05
N THR A 53 11.32 6.34 3.07
CA THR A 53 10.86 5.83 4.35
C THR A 53 9.37 5.55 4.28
N VAL A 54 8.94 4.43 4.86
CA VAL A 54 7.52 4.06 4.97
C VAL A 54 7.17 3.98 6.45
N HIS A 55 6.09 4.67 6.82
CA HIS A 55 5.49 4.56 8.15
C HIS A 55 4.19 3.78 8.06
N ARG A 56 3.94 2.95 9.07
CA ARG A 56 2.76 2.11 9.18
C ARG A 56 1.92 2.55 10.36
N GLN A 57 0.61 2.59 10.16
CA GLN A 57 -0.35 2.96 11.18
C GLN A 57 -1.57 2.03 11.10
N LEU A 58 -1.99 1.49 12.23
CA LEU A 58 -3.25 0.74 12.30
C LEU A 58 -4.41 1.72 12.25
N ILE A 59 -5.40 1.40 11.42
CA ILE A 59 -6.61 2.21 11.29
C ILE A 59 -7.84 1.31 11.37
N ASN A 60 -9.00 1.92 11.53
CA ASN A 60 -10.25 1.19 11.50
C ASN A 60 -10.42 0.51 10.13
N GLY A 61 -10.60 -0.81 10.14
CA GLY A 61 -10.79 -1.59 8.93
C GLY A 61 -9.52 -2.11 8.28
N GLY A 62 -8.33 -1.71 8.72
CA GLY A 62 -7.09 -2.19 8.14
C GLY A 62 -5.85 -1.41 8.55
N VAL A 63 -5.05 -1.02 7.55
CA VAL A 63 -3.73 -0.43 7.76
C VAL A 63 -3.50 0.73 6.80
N ARG A 64 -2.72 1.71 7.26
CA ARG A 64 -2.31 2.88 6.49
C ARG A 64 -0.80 2.91 6.40
N PHE A 65 -0.30 3.09 5.19
CA PHE A 65 1.12 3.32 4.94
C PHE A 65 1.31 4.72 4.39
N SER A 66 2.34 5.41 4.87
CA SER A 66 2.68 6.74 4.39
C SER A 66 4.17 6.84 4.07
N MET A 67 4.50 7.74 3.17
CA MET A 67 5.88 8.00 2.76
C MET A 67 6.21 9.45 3.10
N PRO A 68 6.63 9.73 4.35
CA PRO A 68 6.87 11.11 4.80
C PRO A 68 8.01 11.80 4.04
N THR A 69 8.91 11.03 3.44
CA THR A 69 10.01 11.58 2.63
C THR A 69 9.63 11.82 1.18
N CYS A 70 8.41 11.45 0.78
CA CYS A 70 7.92 11.68 -0.58
C CYS A 70 7.43 13.12 -0.74
N PRO A 71 7.95 13.88 -1.75
CA PRO A 71 7.52 15.26 -1.97
C PRO A 71 6.02 15.42 -2.25
N ASN A 72 5.39 14.36 -2.76
CA ASN A 72 3.97 14.36 -3.12
C ASN A 72 3.08 13.83 -1.99
N ALA A 73 3.66 13.56 -0.83
CA ALA A 73 2.94 13.05 0.35
C ALA A 73 2.08 11.83 0.02
N PHE A 74 2.65 10.86 -0.68
CA PHE A 74 1.93 9.65 -1.07
C PHE A 74 1.58 8.82 0.16
N VAL A 75 0.29 8.47 0.26
CA VAL A 75 -0.27 7.65 1.34
C VAL A 75 -1.17 6.61 0.69
N TRP A 76 -1.14 5.38 1.20
CA TRP A 76 -2.12 4.39 0.78
C TRP A 76 -2.66 3.62 1.98
N THR A 77 -3.94 3.26 1.89
CA THR A 77 -4.62 2.46 2.90
C THR A 77 -5.08 1.16 2.28
N ILE A 78 -5.12 0.13 3.11
CA ILE A 78 -5.61 -1.19 2.72
C ILE A 78 -6.64 -1.57 3.76
N THR A 79 -7.92 -1.57 3.34
CA THR A 79 -9.05 -1.72 4.27
C THR A 79 -10.11 -2.65 3.70
N ILE A 80 -10.96 -3.15 4.60
CA ILE A 80 -12.19 -3.85 4.24
C ILE A 80 -13.34 -3.24 5.05
N GLY A 81 -14.52 -3.17 4.45
CA GLY A 81 -15.70 -2.60 5.09
C GLY A 81 -15.98 -1.15 4.70
N PHE A 82 -15.33 -0.63 3.65
CA PHE A 82 -15.45 0.77 3.22
C PHE A 82 -15.78 0.91 1.75
N ASP A 83 -16.39 2.05 1.39
CA ASP A 83 -16.61 2.42 0.00
C ASP A 83 -15.27 2.50 -0.75
N PRO A 84 -15.25 2.25 -2.07
CA PRO A 84 -16.40 1.96 -2.93
C PRO A 84 -16.83 0.49 -2.97
N ALA A 85 -16.19 -0.39 -2.22
CA ALA A 85 -16.50 -1.81 -2.24
C ALA A 85 -16.44 -2.43 -0.83
N PRO A 86 -17.49 -2.25 0.01
CA PRO A 86 -17.44 -2.70 1.41
C PRO A 86 -17.20 -4.20 1.62
N GLU A 87 -17.50 -5.02 0.61
CA GLU A 87 -17.33 -6.47 0.69
C GLU A 87 -15.97 -6.95 0.20
N LYS A 88 -15.12 -6.03 -0.27
CA LYS A 88 -13.83 -6.34 -0.86
C LYS A 88 -12.71 -5.55 -0.19
N VAL A 89 -11.47 -5.93 -0.46
CA VAL A 89 -10.33 -5.16 -0.01
C VAL A 89 -10.16 -3.95 -0.92
N VAL A 90 -10.13 -2.77 -0.33
CA VAL A 90 -9.94 -1.51 -1.04
C VAL A 90 -8.54 -0.99 -0.77
N ILE A 91 -7.76 -0.79 -1.82
CA ILE A 91 -6.45 -0.16 -1.77
C ILE A 91 -6.64 1.26 -2.29
N HIS A 92 -6.48 2.25 -1.40
CA HIS A 92 -6.76 3.64 -1.71
C HIS A 92 -5.48 4.46 -1.56
N GLY A 93 -5.03 5.07 -2.65
CA GLY A 93 -3.85 5.92 -2.65
C GLY A 93 -4.21 7.39 -2.84
N THR A 94 -3.49 8.27 -2.17
CA THR A 94 -3.67 9.73 -2.31
C THR A 94 -2.34 10.43 -2.45
N ILE A 95 -2.34 11.52 -3.21
CA ILE A 95 -1.23 12.47 -3.30
C ILE A 95 -1.76 13.87 -3.11
N ASN A 96 -0.89 14.80 -2.70
CA ASN A 96 -1.30 16.13 -2.26
C ASN A 96 -1.51 17.15 -3.38
N ARG A 97 -1.26 16.78 -4.64
CA ARG A 97 -1.40 17.68 -5.79
C ARG A 97 -2.34 17.10 -6.82
N THR A 98 -2.92 17.97 -7.63
CA THR A 98 -3.79 17.59 -8.74
C THR A 98 -3.13 17.75 -10.11
N ASP A 99 -1.98 18.42 -10.17
CA ASP A 99 -1.26 18.70 -11.40
C ASP A 99 0.07 17.93 -11.41
N HIS A 100 0.13 16.83 -12.13
CA HIS A 100 1.26 15.94 -12.22
C HIS A 100 1.50 15.45 -13.63
N ASP A 101 2.73 15.03 -13.89
CA ASP A 101 3.14 14.32 -15.08
C ASP A 101 2.28 13.05 -15.25
N ALA A 102 1.81 12.81 -16.48
CA ALA A 102 1.00 11.64 -16.79
C ALA A 102 1.70 10.32 -16.48
N ASP A 103 3.01 10.24 -16.71
CA ASP A 103 3.79 9.03 -16.41
C ASP A 103 3.84 8.75 -14.91
N PHE A 104 3.93 9.79 -14.10
CA PHE A 104 3.90 9.63 -12.64
C PHE A 104 2.54 9.13 -12.17
N ILE A 105 1.46 9.72 -12.69
CA ILE A 105 0.09 9.31 -12.36
C ILE A 105 -0.13 7.83 -12.73
N GLU A 106 0.32 7.43 -13.92
CA GLU A 106 0.24 6.04 -14.35
C GLU A 106 1.02 5.11 -13.41
N SER A 107 2.21 5.55 -12.96
CA SER A 107 3.03 4.75 -12.06
C SER A 107 2.36 4.50 -10.71
N ILE A 108 1.56 5.46 -10.20
CA ILE A 108 0.80 5.27 -8.96
C ILE A 108 -0.29 4.22 -9.16
N ALA A 109 -1.03 4.30 -10.26
CA ALA A 109 -2.06 3.31 -10.57
C ALA A 109 -1.47 1.91 -10.67
N LEU A 110 -0.32 1.77 -11.34
CA LEU A 110 0.38 0.49 -11.44
C LEU A 110 0.91 0.00 -10.09
N PHE A 111 1.36 0.92 -9.23
CA PHE A 111 1.80 0.58 -7.88
C PHE A 111 0.66 -0.03 -7.05
N LEU A 112 -0.53 0.57 -7.12
CA LEU A 112 -1.69 0.01 -6.42
C LEU A 112 -2.13 -1.33 -7.00
N ASP A 113 -2.03 -1.51 -8.33
CA ASP A 113 -2.31 -2.80 -8.97
C ASP A 113 -1.29 -3.87 -8.54
N ALA A 114 -0.03 -3.49 -8.34
CA ALA A 114 0.99 -4.40 -7.84
C ALA A 114 0.68 -4.85 -6.41
N TRP A 115 0.17 -3.94 -5.56
CA TRP A 115 -0.33 -4.28 -4.23
C TRP A 115 -1.49 -5.27 -4.32
N LYS A 116 -2.46 -4.99 -5.20
CA LYS A 116 -3.60 -5.89 -5.41
C LYS A 116 -3.13 -7.29 -5.74
N ALA A 117 -2.22 -7.43 -6.70
CA ALA A 117 -1.71 -8.73 -7.11
C ALA A 117 -0.94 -9.43 -5.98
N GLY A 118 -0.12 -8.68 -5.24
CA GLY A 118 0.66 -9.23 -4.12
C GLY A 118 -0.21 -9.68 -2.97
N LEU A 119 -1.24 -8.91 -2.64
CA LEU A 119 -2.18 -9.28 -1.58
C LEU A 119 -3.00 -10.52 -1.96
N LYS A 120 -3.41 -10.64 -3.20
CA LYS A 120 -4.12 -11.83 -3.67
C LYS A 120 -3.27 -13.08 -3.50
N ARG A 121 -1.99 -13.02 -3.83
CA ARG A 121 -1.06 -14.14 -3.59
C ARG A 121 -0.90 -14.43 -2.11
N HIS A 122 -0.70 -13.39 -1.32
CA HIS A 122 -0.45 -13.51 0.13
C HIS A 122 -1.61 -14.19 0.84
N PHE A 123 -2.84 -13.75 0.60
CA PHE A 123 -4.01 -14.28 1.29
C PHE A 123 -4.49 -15.63 0.76
N VAL A 124 -4.26 -15.92 -0.51
CA VAL A 124 -4.55 -17.26 -1.06
C VAL A 124 -3.57 -18.28 -0.47
N ASP A 125 -2.28 -17.94 -0.40
CA ASP A 125 -1.27 -18.84 0.12
C ASP A 125 -1.40 -19.06 1.63
N ALA A 126 -1.99 -18.10 2.35
CA ALA A 126 -2.22 -18.19 3.79
C ALA A 126 -3.50 -18.96 4.13
N GLY A 127 -4.39 -19.11 3.15
CA GLY A 127 -5.64 -19.86 3.32
C GLY A 127 -5.45 -21.32 3.09
#